data_3e75e409452941f44e5b6bce29d3b26c
#
_entry.id   3e75e409452941f44e5b6bce29d3b26c
#
_cell.length_a   1.000
_cell.length_b   1.000
_cell.length_c   1.000
_cell.angle_alpha   90.00
_cell.angle_beta   90.00
_cell.angle_gamma   90.00
#
_symmetry.space_group_name_H-M   'P 1'
#
loop_
_entity.id
_entity.type
_entity.pdbx_description
1 polymer ?
#
loop_
_entity_poly.entity_id
_entity_poly.type
_entity_poly.pdbx_seq_one_letter_code
_entity_poly.pdbx_strand_id
1 'polypeptide(L)'
;MQYTLRHHPRSRHIRISIKPGGEVVVSAPKRVSVAMVERFIQQKQDWIDDAVSRARKHVPSPLRIRTSDKDFQLYKLQALHLAIERIKHFNAMYNFSVKHIYIKNQKTRWGSCSKVGNINLSYKIVLLPPHLADYIIVHELC
;
A
#
# COMPACT_ATOMS: atom_id res chain seq x y z
N MET A 1 18.80 8.00 8.65
CA MET A 1 17.57 7.88 7.88
C MET A 1 17.87 8.16 6.41
N GLN A 2 17.35 7.33 5.49
CA GLN A 2 17.49 7.58 4.04
C GLN A 2 16.35 8.48 3.55
N TYR A 3 16.68 9.52 2.80
CA TYR A 3 15.72 10.40 2.15
C TYR A 3 16.21 10.84 0.77
N THR A 4 15.28 11.18 -0.11
CA THR A 4 15.57 11.72 -1.44
C THR A 4 15.40 13.23 -1.41
N LEU A 5 16.49 13.98 -1.64
CA LEU A 5 16.45 15.44 -1.74
C LEU A 5 16.19 15.89 -3.18
N ARG A 6 15.20 16.76 -3.36
CA ARG A 6 14.86 17.39 -4.65
C ARG A 6 14.85 18.90 -4.53
N HIS A 7 15.58 19.57 -5.40
CA HIS A 7 15.55 21.03 -5.48
C HIS A 7 14.53 21.49 -6.51
N HIS A 8 13.61 22.36 -6.07
CA HIS A 8 12.61 22.97 -6.96
C HIS A 8 12.80 24.48 -7.06
N PRO A 9 12.96 25.05 -8.28
CA PRO A 9 13.20 26.48 -8.45
C PRO A 9 12.03 27.37 -8.00
N ARG A 10 10.80 26.84 -8.02
CA ARG A 10 9.59 27.56 -7.61
C ARG A 10 9.21 27.32 -6.15
N SER A 11 9.91 26.46 -5.43
CA SER A 11 9.62 26.19 -4.02
C SER A 11 10.08 27.37 -3.14
N ARG A 12 9.25 27.79 -2.21
CA ARG A 12 9.58 28.83 -1.23
C ARG A 12 9.96 28.25 0.14
N HIS A 13 9.58 27.01 0.41
CA HIS A 13 9.77 26.35 1.71
C HIS A 13 10.34 24.93 1.53
N ILE A 14 10.99 24.43 2.59
CA ILE A 14 11.33 23.02 2.70
C ILE A 14 10.05 22.24 2.97
N ARG A 15 9.81 21.19 2.23
CA ARG A 15 8.64 20.29 2.39
C ARG A 15 9.11 18.85 2.52
N ILE A 16 8.61 18.16 3.53
CA ILE A 16 8.79 16.72 3.70
C ILE A 16 7.51 16.02 3.22
N SER A 17 7.66 15.02 2.37
CA SER A 17 6.57 14.19 1.86
C SER A 17 6.90 12.74 2.10
N ILE A 18 5.97 11.99 2.65
CA ILE A 18 6.09 10.55 2.85
C ILE A 18 5.24 9.87 1.78
N LYS A 19 5.87 9.06 0.94
CA LYS A 19 5.17 8.28 -0.07
C LYS A 19 4.61 6.99 0.51
N PRO A 20 3.62 6.38 -0.18
CA PRO A 20 3.19 5.02 0.16
C PRO A 20 4.40 4.08 0.20
N GLY A 21 4.49 3.25 1.26
CA GLY A 21 5.66 2.40 1.52
C GLY A 21 6.73 3.03 2.41
N GLY A 22 6.58 4.33 2.79
CA GLY A 22 7.44 5.00 3.76
C GLY A 22 8.69 5.65 3.17
N GLU A 23 8.77 5.83 1.84
CA GLU A 23 9.86 6.60 1.21
C GLU A 23 9.73 8.09 1.59
N VAL A 24 10.81 8.65 2.14
CA VAL A 24 10.88 10.06 2.54
C VAL A 24 11.45 10.89 1.40
N VAL A 25 10.69 11.86 0.93
CA VAL A 25 11.12 12.82 -0.11
C VAL A 25 11.09 14.22 0.45
N VAL A 26 12.22 14.90 0.40
CA VAL A 26 12.38 16.29 0.84
C VAL A 26 12.53 17.19 -0.38
N SER A 27 11.67 18.20 -0.48
CA SER A 27 11.75 19.23 -1.51
C SER A 27 12.22 20.54 -0.87
N ALA A 28 13.23 21.17 -1.47
CA ALA A 28 13.79 22.43 -0.97
C ALA A 28 14.02 23.45 -2.09
N PRO A 29 13.98 24.76 -1.79
CA PRO A 29 14.42 25.78 -2.72
C PRO A 29 15.90 25.61 -3.08
N LYS A 30 16.31 26.02 -4.29
CA LYS A 30 17.73 25.92 -4.72
C LYS A 30 18.71 26.68 -3.80
N ARG A 31 18.24 27.74 -3.15
CA ARG A 31 19.04 28.60 -2.24
C ARG A 31 19.25 28.01 -0.84
N VAL A 32 18.58 26.92 -0.50
CA VAL A 32 18.70 26.30 0.81
C VAL A 32 19.82 25.28 0.77
N SER A 33 20.77 25.40 1.71
CA SER A 33 21.90 24.45 1.82
C SER A 33 21.46 23.09 2.36
N VAL A 34 22.23 22.06 2.04
CA VAL A 34 21.97 20.70 2.54
C VAL A 34 21.98 20.68 4.06
N ALA A 35 22.91 21.42 4.70
CA ALA A 35 22.99 21.52 6.16
C ALA A 35 21.72 22.08 6.79
N MET A 36 21.04 23.05 6.13
CA MET A 36 19.75 23.57 6.60
C MET A 36 18.62 22.52 6.44
N VAL A 37 18.65 21.76 5.36
CA VAL A 37 17.70 20.65 5.15
C VAL A 37 17.87 19.59 6.22
N GLU A 38 19.09 19.17 6.50
CA GLU A 38 19.39 18.17 7.54
C GLU A 38 18.96 18.62 8.93
N ARG A 39 19.23 19.89 9.29
CA ARG A 39 18.75 20.45 10.55
C ARG A 39 17.22 20.44 10.64
N PHE A 40 16.53 20.78 9.57
CA PHE A 40 15.08 20.73 9.50
C PHE A 40 14.53 19.31 9.66
N ILE A 41 15.17 18.31 9.02
CA ILE A 41 14.84 16.89 9.16
C ILE A 41 15.02 16.45 10.62
N GLN A 42 16.15 16.78 11.25
CA GLN A 42 16.40 16.45 12.66
C GLN A 42 15.34 17.01 13.60
N GLN A 43 14.92 18.27 13.39
CA GLN A 43 13.85 18.88 14.19
C GLN A 43 12.47 18.21 14.02
N LYS A 44 12.27 17.49 12.92
CA LYS A 44 11.01 16.79 12.57
C LYS A 44 11.11 15.28 12.66
N GLN A 45 12.19 14.75 13.24
CA GLN A 45 12.50 13.32 13.25
C GLN A 45 11.34 12.48 13.79
N ASP A 46 10.81 12.82 14.96
CA ASP A 46 9.71 12.07 15.59
C ASP A 46 8.45 12.05 14.71
N TRP A 47 8.11 13.20 14.13
CA TRP A 47 6.99 13.29 13.21
C TRP A 47 7.20 12.46 11.94
N ILE A 48 8.44 12.43 11.41
CA ILE A 48 8.78 11.65 10.22
C ILE A 48 8.66 10.16 10.53
N ASP A 49 9.18 9.70 11.66
CA ASP A 49 9.16 8.30 12.07
C ASP A 49 7.72 7.80 12.26
N ASP A 50 6.86 8.60 12.88
CA ASP A 50 5.43 8.34 13.00
C ASP A 50 4.74 8.30 11.63
N ALA A 51 5.04 9.25 10.76
CA ALA A 51 4.45 9.34 9.42
C ALA A 51 4.90 8.18 8.53
N VAL A 52 6.16 7.77 8.60
CA VAL A 52 6.70 6.59 7.91
C VAL A 52 6.04 5.31 8.41
N SER A 53 5.89 5.17 9.73
CA SER A 53 5.20 4.02 10.32
C SER A 53 3.76 3.91 9.83
N ARG A 54 3.01 5.03 9.82
CA ARG A 54 1.65 5.07 9.28
C ARG A 54 1.62 4.76 7.78
N ALA A 55 2.53 5.33 7.00
CA ALA A 55 2.59 5.11 5.56
C ALA A 55 2.91 3.65 5.18
N ARG A 56 3.73 2.96 5.98
CA ARG A 56 4.03 1.53 5.80
C ARG A 56 2.83 0.63 6.09
N LYS A 57 1.98 1.04 7.02
CA LYS A 57 0.72 0.35 7.38
C LYS A 57 -0.43 0.71 6.43
N HIS A 58 -0.29 1.82 5.70
CA HIS A 58 -1.36 2.28 4.82
C HIS A 58 -1.38 1.47 3.52
N VAL A 59 -2.48 0.74 3.31
CA VAL A 59 -2.74 0.05 2.05
C VAL A 59 -3.16 1.09 1.00
N PRO A 60 -2.46 1.22 -0.13
CA PRO A 60 -2.86 2.15 -1.17
C PRO A 60 -4.22 1.77 -1.74
N SER A 61 -5.02 2.76 -2.15
CA SER A 61 -6.27 2.46 -2.86
C SER A 61 -6.00 1.75 -4.19
N PRO A 62 -6.81 0.77 -4.60
CA PRO A 62 -6.69 0.11 -5.91
C PRO A 62 -6.68 1.07 -7.09
N LEU A 63 -7.32 2.24 -6.96
CA LEU A 63 -7.30 3.31 -7.97
C LEU A 63 -5.91 3.86 -8.27
N ARG A 64 -4.99 3.80 -7.31
CA ARG A 64 -3.61 4.32 -7.48
C ARG A 64 -2.71 3.37 -8.27
N ILE A 65 -3.09 2.11 -8.39
CA ILE A 65 -2.37 1.13 -9.19
C ILE A 65 -2.90 1.20 -10.62
N ARG A 66 -2.10 1.82 -11.48
CA ARG A 66 -2.45 1.94 -12.92
C ARG A 66 -2.29 0.58 -13.58
N THR A 67 -3.35 0.11 -14.16
CA THR A 67 -3.41 -1.16 -14.90
C THR A 67 -4.37 -1.01 -16.07
N SER A 68 -4.21 -1.86 -17.07
CA SER A 68 -5.11 -1.99 -18.22
C SER A 68 -6.10 -3.16 -18.03
N ASP A 69 -7.13 -3.22 -18.85
CA ASP A 69 -8.08 -4.36 -18.83
C ASP A 69 -7.39 -5.70 -19.22
N LYS A 70 -6.32 -5.63 -19.99
CA LYS A 70 -5.48 -6.81 -20.32
C LYS A 70 -4.81 -7.39 -19.08
N ASP A 71 -4.43 -6.55 -18.12
CA ASP A 71 -3.78 -6.99 -16.89
C ASP A 71 -4.73 -7.83 -16.03
N PHE A 72 -6.01 -7.55 -16.05
CA PHE A 72 -6.99 -8.38 -15.35
C PHE A 72 -6.99 -9.82 -15.87
N GLN A 73 -7.00 -10.01 -17.17
CA GLN A 73 -6.95 -11.37 -17.76
C GLN A 73 -5.62 -12.07 -17.44
N LEU A 74 -4.52 -11.31 -17.46
CA LEU A 74 -3.18 -11.84 -17.18
C LEU A 74 -3.01 -12.27 -15.72
N TYR A 75 -3.48 -11.47 -14.77
CA TYR A 75 -3.23 -11.68 -13.34
C TYR A 75 -4.37 -12.38 -12.59
N LYS A 76 -5.54 -12.55 -13.19
CA LYS A 76 -6.73 -13.14 -12.53
C LYS A 76 -6.44 -14.51 -11.91
N LEU A 77 -5.80 -15.39 -12.65
CA LEU A 77 -5.50 -16.74 -12.19
C LEU A 77 -4.46 -16.73 -11.07
N GLN A 78 -3.41 -15.92 -11.21
CA GLN A 78 -2.38 -15.74 -10.19
C GLN A 78 -2.97 -15.16 -8.90
N ALA A 79 -3.89 -14.20 -9.00
CA ALA A 79 -4.59 -13.62 -7.86
C ALA A 79 -5.48 -14.67 -7.16
N LEU A 80 -6.13 -15.54 -7.92
CA LEU A 80 -6.93 -16.64 -7.36
C LEU A 80 -6.06 -17.63 -6.58
N HIS A 81 -4.92 -18.04 -7.13
CA HIS A 81 -3.99 -18.96 -6.46
C HIS A 81 -3.45 -18.32 -5.17
N LEU A 82 -3.02 -17.05 -5.23
CA LEU A 82 -2.57 -16.32 -4.06
C LEU A 82 -3.66 -16.27 -2.98
N ALA A 83 -4.89 -15.92 -3.37
CA ALA A 83 -6.02 -15.84 -2.45
C ALA A 83 -6.31 -17.18 -1.77
N ILE A 84 -6.38 -18.27 -2.52
CA ILE A 84 -6.63 -19.62 -2.00
C ILE A 84 -5.54 -20.03 -1.01
N GLU A 85 -4.27 -19.85 -1.38
CA GLU A 85 -3.12 -20.21 -0.55
C GLU A 85 -3.13 -19.42 0.76
N ARG A 86 -3.29 -18.09 0.68
CA ARG A 86 -3.25 -17.24 1.87
C ARG A 86 -4.48 -17.39 2.76
N ILE A 87 -5.66 -17.54 2.18
CA ILE A 87 -6.88 -17.82 2.95
C ILE A 87 -6.75 -19.15 3.69
N LYS A 88 -6.24 -20.19 3.03
CA LYS A 88 -5.99 -21.49 3.68
C LYS A 88 -5.01 -21.36 4.84
N HIS A 89 -3.93 -20.60 4.67
CA HIS A 89 -2.93 -20.35 5.70
C HIS A 89 -3.54 -19.66 6.93
N PHE A 90 -4.25 -18.56 6.75
CA PHE A 90 -4.85 -17.81 7.84
C PHE A 90 -6.06 -18.52 8.45
N ASN A 91 -6.82 -19.25 7.65
CA ASN A 91 -8.00 -19.96 8.14
C ASN A 91 -7.66 -21.12 9.08
N ALA A 92 -6.44 -21.65 9.02
CA ALA A 92 -5.95 -22.60 10.00
C ALA A 92 -5.91 -22.03 11.42
N MET A 93 -5.71 -20.68 11.54
CA MET A 93 -5.71 -19.98 12.84
C MET A 93 -7.08 -19.42 13.22
N TYR A 94 -7.84 -18.89 12.27
CA TYR A 94 -9.08 -18.15 12.53
C TYR A 94 -10.36 -18.96 12.34
N ASN A 95 -10.30 -20.06 11.58
CA ASN A 95 -11.42 -20.98 11.34
C ASN A 95 -12.69 -20.31 10.76
N PHE A 96 -12.54 -19.40 9.80
CA PHE A 96 -13.66 -18.77 9.10
C PHE A 96 -14.32 -19.70 8.09
N SER A 97 -15.64 -19.58 7.91
CA SER A 97 -16.38 -20.32 6.90
C SER A 97 -16.31 -19.59 5.56
N VAL A 98 -15.43 -20.05 4.67
CA VAL A 98 -15.27 -19.52 3.31
C VAL A 98 -15.94 -20.49 2.33
N LYS A 99 -16.96 -20.01 1.58
CA LYS A 99 -17.65 -20.81 0.57
C LYS A 99 -17.05 -20.66 -0.83
N HIS A 100 -16.96 -19.42 -1.28
CA HIS A 100 -16.45 -19.11 -2.63
C HIS A 100 -15.49 -17.93 -2.60
N ILE A 101 -14.49 -17.97 -3.48
CA ILE A 101 -13.52 -16.89 -3.70
C ILE A 101 -13.66 -16.42 -5.14
N TYR A 102 -13.93 -15.12 -5.32
CA TYR A 102 -14.05 -14.49 -6.62
C TYR A 102 -12.99 -13.41 -6.80
N ILE A 103 -12.30 -13.45 -7.93
CA ILE A 103 -11.37 -12.39 -8.33
C ILE A 103 -12.06 -11.47 -9.31
N LYS A 104 -12.07 -10.18 -8.99
CA LYS A 104 -12.78 -9.15 -9.76
C LYS A 104 -11.87 -8.00 -10.15
N ASN A 105 -12.22 -7.28 -11.19
CA ASN A 105 -11.59 -6.03 -11.59
C ASN A 105 -12.25 -4.85 -10.85
N GLN A 106 -12.10 -4.83 -9.53
CA GLN A 106 -12.62 -3.76 -8.69
C GLN A 106 -11.70 -2.55 -8.74
N LYS A 107 -12.28 -1.35 -8.89
CA LYS A 107 -11.53 -0.10 -9.00
C LYS A 107 -11.40 0.64 -7.66
N THR A 108 -12.37 0.54 -6.78
CA THR A 108 -12.49 1.38 -5.58
C THR A 108 -12.20 0.67 -4.27
N ARG A 109 -12.29 -0.65 -4.22
CA ARG A 109 -12.07 -1.45 -3.01
C ARG A 109 -11.20 -2.67 -3.30
N TRP A 110 -10.51 -3.14 -2.29
CA TRP A 110 -9.66 -4.32 -2.39
C TRP A 110 -10.43 -5.62 -2.33
N GLY A 111 -11.53 -5.65 -1.60
CA GLY A 111 -12.34 -6.83 -1.45
C GLY A 111 -13.67 -6.57 -0.77
N SER A 112 -14.37 -7.65 -0.51
CA SER A 112 -15.58 -7.72 0.31
C SER A 112 -15.86 -9.15 0.71
N CYS A 113 -16.47 -9.35 1.88
CA CYS A 113 -16.95 -10.64 2.34
C CYS A 113 -18.45 -10.56 2.61
N SER A 114 -19.20 -11.53 2.10
CA SER A 114 -20.62 -11.65 2.40
C SER A 114 -20.89 -12.45 3.67
N LYS A 115 -22.03 -12.25 4.29
CA LYS A 115 -22.45 -13.00 5.48
C LYS A 115 -22.49 -14.52 5.29
N VAL A 116 -22.62 -14.97 4.04
CA VAL A 116 -22.65 -16.40 3.70
C VAL A 116 -21.28 -16.99 3.37
N GLY A 117 -20.20 -16.21 3.51
CA GLY A 117 -18.81 -16.66 3.30
C GLY A 117 -18.28 -16.55 1.88
N ASN A 118 -18.89 -15.73 1.02
CA ASN A 118 -18.33 -15.44 -0.31
C ASN A 118 -17.37 -14.26 -0.21
N ILE A 119 -16.12 -14.47 -0.64
CA ILE A 119 -15.07 -13.46 -0.65
C ILE A 119 -14.84 -12.98 -2.08
N ASN A 120 -14.88 -11.66 -2.27
CA ASN A 120 -14.48 -11.02 -3.50
C ASN A 120 -13.16 -10.27 -3.25
N LEU A 121 -12.19 -10.44 -4.13
CA LEU A 121 -10.90 -9.76 -4.05
C LEU A 121 -10.55 -9.12 -5.39
N SER A 122 -9.92 -7.96 -5.34
CA SER A 122 -9.34 -7.35 -6.54
C SER A 122 -8.14 -8.15 -7.01
N TYR A 123 -8.03 -8.39 -8.33
CA TYR A 123 -6.85 -9.06 -8.90
C TYR A 123 -5.55 -8.28 -8.61
N LYS A 124 -5.63 -6.99 -8.34
CA LYS A 124 -4.48 -6.13 -8.04
C LYS A 124 -3.74 -6.49 -6.75
N ILE A 125 -4.27 -7.40 -5.93
CA ILE A 125 -3.58 -7.89 -4.73
C ILE A 125 -2.22 -8.53 -5.07
N VAL A 126 -2.05 -9.11 -6.26
CA VAL A 126 -0.76 -9.68 -6.71
C VAL A 126 0.30 -8.62 -6.99
N LEU A 127 -0.11 -7.37 -7.19
CA LEU A 127 0.77 -6.23 -7.44
C LEU A 127 1.23 -5.53 -6.15
N LEU A 128 0.72 -5.98 -5.02
CA LEU A 128 1.09 -5.46 -3.70
C LEU A 128 2.27 -6.26 -3.10
N PRO A 129 3.03 -5.62 -2.20
CA PRO A 129 3.94 -6.36 -1.32
C PRO A 129 3.18 -7.45 -0.56
N PRO A 130 3.79 -8.64 -0.30
CA PRO A 130 3.10 -9.79 0.32
C PRO A 130 2.41 -9.46 1.64
N HIS A 131 3.02 -8.66 2.50
CA HIS A 131 2.43 -8.27 3.79
C HIS A 131 1.16 -7.41 3.65
N LEU A 132 1.05 -6.60 2.60
CA LEU A 132 -0.16 -5.82 2.34
C LEU A 132 -1.28 -6.66 1.73
N ALA A 133 -0.92 -7.60 0.84
CA ALA A 133 -1.88 -8.57 0.32
C ALA A 133 -2.45 -9.44 1.46
N ASP A 134 -1.62 -9.92 2.36
CA ASP A 134 -2.03 -10.67 3.55
C ASP A 134 -2.95 -9.87 4.46
N TYR A 135 -2.61 -8.60 4.70
CA TYR A 135 -3.46 -7.69 5.49
C TYR A 135 -4.86 -7.57 4.90
N ILE A 136 -4.97 -7.37 3.59
CA ILE A 136 -6.26 -7.27 2.89
C ILE A 136 -7.06 -8.56 3.05
N ILE A 137 -6.43 -9.70 2.80
CA ILE A 137 -7.08 -11.00 2.88
C ILE A 137 -7.62 -11.26 4.29
N VAL A 138 -6.83 -11.01 5.32
CA VAL A 138 -7.27 -11.17 6.72
C VAL A 138 -8.40 -10.19 7.06
N HIS A 139 -8.30 -8.94 6.58
CA HIS A 139 -9.34 -7.93 6.79
C HIS A 139 -10.69 -8.36 6.22
N GLU A 140 -10.70 -9.00 5.06
CA GLU A 140 -11.93 -9.49 4.43
C GLU A 140 -12.47 -10.77 5.09
N LEU A 141 -11.61 -11.53 5.79
CA LEU A 141 -12.03 -12.72 6.56
C LEU A 141 -12.70 -12.35 7.89
N CYS A 142 -12.36 -11.20 8.46
CA CYS A 142 -12.95 -10.69 9.70
C CYS A 142 -14.22 -9.90 9.40
#